data_cd39d609884d83b82f19992d8ca4f08b
#
_entry.id   cd39d609884d83b82f19992d8ca4f08b
#
_cell.length_a   1.000
_cell.length_b   1.000
_cell.length_c   1.000
_cell.angle_alpha   90.00
_cell.angle_beta   90.00
_cell.angle_gamma   90.00
#
_symmetry.space_group_name_H-M   'P 1'
#
loop_
_entity.id
_entity.type
_entity.pdbx_description
1 polymer ?
#
loop_
_entity_poly.entity_id
_entity_poly.type
_entity_poly.pdbx_seq_one_letter_code
_entity_poly.pdbx_strand_id
1 'polypeptide(L)'
;MKITLNFQGNQQFKANARHFKDVIIDEPESFHGDNQGPSPIEYFLIGTGSCITSSHIFCLNKNDVKFSNYEAVVEGKLKHIGPKLLLKLVKIVIHIKFNIDDAASKDKAEYCKSIFQNHCPLSDSIMHGIPIELQINE
;
A
#
# COMPACT_ATOMS: atom_id res chain seq x y z
N MET A 1 -13.17 11.62 -1.27
CA MET A 1 -12.44 10.83 -2.31
C MET A 1 -13.38 9.75 -2.83
N LYS A 2 -13.42 9.49 -4.15
CA LYS A 2 -14.32 8.48 -4.74
C LYS A 2 -13.58 7.66 -5.77
N ILE A 3 -13.75 6.35 -5.73
CA ILE A 3 -13.28 5.38 -6.71
C ILE A 3 -14.52 4.66 -7.26
N THR A 4 -14.55 4.38 -8.55
CA THR A 4 -15.59 3.57 -9.19
C THR A 4 -14.95 2.28 -9.70
N LEU A 5 -15.59 1.15 -9.43
CA LEU A 5 -15.20 -0.16 -9.92
C LEU A 5 -16.27 -0.68 -10.89
N ASN A 6 -15.85 -1.11 -12.09
CA ASN A 6 -16.72 -1.69 -13.11
C ASN A 6 -16.26 -3.12 -13.38
N PHE A 7 -17.13 -4.07 -13.10
CA PHE A 7 -16.89 -5.49 -13.36
C PHE A 7 -16.79 -5.78 -14.85
N GLN A 8 -15.79 -6.59 -15.25
CA GLN A 8 -15.49 -6.90 -16.65
C GLN A 8 -15.72 -8.39 -17.00
N GLY A 9 -15.97 -9.22 -16.03
CA GLY A 9 -16.06 -10.69 -16.15
C GLY A 9 -15.01 -11.39 -15.30
N ASN A 10 -15.16 -12.68 -15.04
CA ASN A 10 -14.35 -13.48 -14.15
C ASN A 10 -14.14 -12.77 -12.80
N GLN A 11 -12.93 -12.41 -12.44
CA GLN A 11 -12.61 -11.62 -11.24
C GLN A 11 -11.95 -10.27 -11.60
N GLN A 12 -12.20 -9.79 -12.83
CA GLN A 12 -11.59 -8.58 -13.35
C GLN A 12 -12.46 -7.35 -13.14
N PHE A 13 -11.83 -6.25 -12.76
CA PHE A 13 -12.44 -4.93 -12.64
C PHE A 13 -11.60 -3.87 -13.35
N LYS A 14 -12.29 -2.83 -13.85
CA LYS A 14 -11.67 -1.55 -14.23
C LYS A 14 -12.01 -0.49 -13.20
N ALA A 15 -10.99 0.11 -12.61
CA ALA A 15 -11.13 1.17 -11.63
C ALA A 15 -10.92 2.55 -12.26
N ASN A 16 -11.69 3.53 -11.80
CA ASN A 16 -11.49 4.94 -12.12
C ASN A 16 -11.26 5.75 -10.86
N ALA A 17 -10.19 6.55 -10.85
CA ALA A 17 -9.77 7.40 -9.76
C ALA A 17 -9.40 8.79 -10.27
N ARG A 18 -10.20 9.81 -10.00
CA ARG A 18 -10.02 11.17 -10.55
C ARG A 18 -9.96 11.15 -12.09
N HIS A 19 -8.84 11.57 -12.69
CA HIS A 19 -8.62 11.53 -14.16
C HIS A 19 -7.98 10.22 -14.66
N PHE A 20 -7.50 9.36 -13.74
CA PHE A 20 -6.99 8.03 -14.10
C PHE A 20 -8.16 7.10 -14.41
N LYS A 21 -8.12 6.47 -15.57
CA LYS A 21 -9.17 5.60 -16.10
C LYS A 21 -8.63 4.20 -16.39
N ASP A 22 -9.54 3.23 -16.38
CA ASP A 22 -9.29 1.87 -16.82
C ASP A 22 -8.10 1.17 -16.12
N VAL A 23 -7.85 1.51 -14.85
CA VAL A 23 -6.86 0.81 -14.03
C VAL A 23 -7.36 -0.62 -13.82
N ILE A 24 -6.62 -1.59 -14.35
CA ILE A 24 -7.00 -3.00 -14.30
C ILE A 24 -6.68 -3.59 -12.92
N ILE A 25 -7.65 -4.29 -12.37
CA ILE A 25 -7.53 -5.10 -11.15
C ILE A 25 -8.00 -6.49 -11.54
N ASP A 26 -7.18 -7.52 -11.30
CA ASP A 26 -7.54 -8.88 -11.66
C ASP A 26 -6.94 -9.88 -10.67
N GLU A 27 -7.66 -10.94 -10.37
CA GLU A 27 -7.12 -12.01 -9.56
C GLU A 27 -6.21 -12.92 -10.39
N PRO A 28 -5.22 -13.60 -9.77
CA PRO A 28 -4.47 -14.63 -10.45
C PRO A 28 -5.34 -15.85 -10.80
N GLU A 29 -4.91 -16.67 -11.74
CA GLU A 29 -5.63 -17.87 -12.19
C GLU A 29 -6.00 -18.81 -11.03
N SER A 30 -5.16 -18.90 -10.01
CA SER A 30 -5.40 -19.70 -8.79
C SER A 30 -6.62 -19.22 -7.99
N PHE A 31 -7.08 -18.00 -8.23
CA PHE A 31 -8.30 -17.38 -7.66
C PHE A 31 -9.35 -17.08 -8.73
N HIS A 32 -9.31 -17.82 -9.86
CA HIS A 32 -10.27 -17.73 -10.96
C HIS A 32 -10.26 -16.41 -11.73
N GLY A 33 -9.16 -15.66 -11.70
CA GLY A 33 -8.92 -14.49 -12.54
C GLY A 33 -8.17 -14.84 -13.81
N ASP A 34 -7.91 -13.84 -14.65
CA ASP A 34 -7.19 -13.95 -15.92
C ASP A 34 -5.75 -13.39 -15.81
N ASN A 35 -5.32 -12.97 -14.61
CA ASN A 35 -3.98 -12.45 -14.32
C ASN A 35 -3.55 -11.29 -15.24
N GLN A 36 -4.47 -10.37 -15.56
CA GLN A 36 -4.25 -9.22 -16.44
C GLN A 36 -3.83 -7.95 -15.70
N GLY A 37 -3.76 -7.99 -14.37
CA GLY A 37 -3.35 -6.87 -13.53
C GLY A 37 -3.08 -7.30 -12.10
N PRO A 38 -2.58 -6.38 -11.26
CA PRO A 38 -2.42 -6.66 -9.85
C PRO A 38 -3.75 -7.03 -9.17
N SER A 39 -3.69 -7.98 -8.23
CA SER A 39 -4.84 -8.38 -7.44
C SER A 39 -5.28 -7.28 -6.45
N PRO A 40 -6.51 -7.33 -5.90
CA PRO A 40 -6.97 -6.39 -4.89
C PRO A 40 -6.04 -6.28 -3.68
N ILE A 41 -5.46 -7.41 -3.23
CA ILE A 41 -4.50 -7.43 -2.12
C ILE A 41 -3.19 -6.73 -2.52
N GLU A 42 -2.69 -6.96 -3.73
CA GLU A 42 -1.50 -6.27 -4.23
C GLU A 42 -1.73 -4.76 -4.35
N TYR A 43 -2.88 -4.32 -4.83
CA TYR A 43 -3.25 -2.90 -4.82
C TYR A 43 -3.31 -2.31 -3.41
N PHE A 44 -3.80 -3.07 -2.43
CA PHE A 44 -3.79 -2.66 -1.04
C PHE A 44 -2.35 -2.50 -0.51
N LEU A 45 -1.44 -3.42 -0.84
CA LEU A 45 -0.02 -3.34 -0.49
C LEU A 45 0.67 -2.18 -1.20
N ILE A 46 0.40 -1.96 -2.50
CA ILE A 46 0.89 -0.82 -3.27
C ILE A 46 0.46 0.49 -2.60
N GLY A 47 -0.82 0.64 -2.29
CA GLY A 47 -1.37 1.83 -1.66
C GLY A 47 -0.77 2.09 -0.28
N THR A 48 -0.71 1.06 0.56
CA THR A 48 -0.15 1.15 1.93
C THR A 48 1.33 1.46 1.90
N GLY A 49 2.10 0.71 1.10
CA GLY A 49 3.53 0.91 0.96
C GLY A 49 3.87 2.30 0.40
N SER A 50 3.18 2.72 -0.66
CA SER A 50 3.38 4.06 -1.25
C SER A 50 3.07 5.18 -0.27
N CYS A 51 2.02 5.06 0.55
CA CYS A 51 1.68 6.07 1.54
C CYS A 51 2.77 6.20 2.62
N ILE A 52 3.25 5.07 3.13
CA ILE A 52 4.30 5.03 4.15
C ILE A 52 5.62 5.58 3.60
N THR A 53 6.04 5.14 2.41
CA THR A 53 7.29 5.62 1.79
C THR A 53 7.21 7.09 1.40
N SER A 54 6.06 7.58 0.92
CA SER A 54 5.85 9.00 0.66
C SER A 54 5.98 9.85 1.91
N SER A 55 5.47 9.39 3.05
CA SER A 55 5.62 10.08 4.34
C SER A 55 7.08 10.15 4.79
N HIS A 56 7.86 9.08 4.57
CA HIS A 56 9.29 9.07 4.86
C HIS A 56 10.06 10.02 3.94
N ILE A 57 9.84 9.94 2.61
CA ILE A 57 10.46 10.83 1.63
C ILE A 57 10.10 12.30 1.91
N PHE A 58 8.86 12.58 2.28
CA PHE A 58 8.45 13.92 2.67
C PHE A 58 9.27 14.45 3.87
N CYS A 59 9.47 13.60 4.90
CA CYS A 59 10.31 13.97 6.04
C CYS A 59 11.76 14.23 5.63
N LEU A 60 12.35 13.36 4.82
CA LEU A 60 13.72 13.52 4.32
C LEU A 60 13.88 14.83 3.56
N ASN A 61 12.98 15.12 2.62
CA ASN A 61 13.01 16.34 1.84
C ASN A 61 12.82 17.61 2.70
N LYS A 62 11.87 17.56 3.66
CA LYS A 62 11.62 18.68 4.58
C LYS A 62 12.82 19.03 5.47
N ASN A 63 13.67 18.06 5.76
CA ASN A 63 14.88 18.23 6.56
C ASN A 63 16.17 18.40 5.71
N ASP A 64 16.01 18.62 4.39
CA ASP A 64 17.14 18.79 3.46
C ASP A 64 18.13 17.63 3.48
N VAL A 65 17.66 16.39 3.72
CA VAL A 65 18.48 15.19 3.64
C VAL A 65 18.82 14.90 2.19
N LYS A 66 20.10 14.74 1.89
CA LYS A 66 20.55 14.30 0.57
C LYS A 66 20.58 12.78 0.54
N PHE A 67 19.78 12.20 -0.35
CA PHE A 67 19.67 10.74 -0.48
C PHE A 67 19.47 10.31 -1.91
N SER A 68 19.83 9.07 -2.20
CA SER A 68 19.70 8.42 -3.51
C SER A 68 19.31 6.94 -3.38
N ASN A 69 19.02 6.29 -4.51
CA ASN A 69 18.72 4.85 -4.61
C ASN A 69 17.64 4.37 -3.61
N TYR A 70 16.57 5.16 -3.48
CA TYR A 70 15.46 4.84 -2.59
C TYR A 70 14.59 3.72 -3.17
N GLU A 71 14.53 2.61 -2.47
CA GLU A 71 13.74 1.43 -2.82
C GLU A 71 12.92 0.97 -1.62
N ALA A 72 11.70 0.53 -1.85
CA ALA A 72 10.87 -0.11 -0.84
C ALA A 72 10.30 -1.44 -1.36
N VAL A 73 10.47 -2.49 -0.58
CA VAL A 73 9.83 -3.79 -0.81
C VAL A 73 8.72 -3.97 0.22
N VAL A 74 7.51 -4.27 -0.25
CA VAL A 74 6.31 -4.42 0.58
C VAL A 74 5.84 -5.86 0.50
N GLU A 75 5.80 -6.55 1.64
CA GLU A 75 5.38 -7.94 1.75
C GLU A 75 4.08 -8.04 2.55
N GLY A 76 3.07 -8.71 2.01
CA GLY A 76 1.85 -9.10 2.70
C GLY A 76 1.93 -10.56 3.15
N LYS A 77 1.71 -10.83 4.44
CA LYS A 77 1.63 -12.20 4.97
C LYS A 77 0.17 -12.64 5.07
N LEU A 78 -0.18 -13.62 4.25
CA LEU A 78 -1.50 -14.25 4.24
C LEU A 78 -1.48 -15.53 5.08
N LYS A 79 -2.57 -15.76 5.84
CA LYS A 79 -2.78 -16.99 6.61
C LYS A 79 -4.26 -17.41 6.58
N HIS A 80 -4.49 -18.70 6.56
CA HIS A 80 -5.82 -19.25 6.83
C HIS A 80 -6.08 -19.27 8.33
N ILE A 81 -7.19 -18.65 8.77
CA ILE A 81 -7.51 -18.48 10.20
C ILE A 81 -8.92 -18.96 10.50
N GLY A 82 -9.07 -19.49 11.72
CA GLY A 82 -10.33 -19.96 12.26
C GLY A 82 -10.81 -21.29 11.70
N PRO A 83 -11.95 -21.82 12.24
CA PRO A 83 -12.46 -23.14 11.86
C PRO A 83 -12.85 -23.26 10.39
N LYS A 84 -13.19 -22.14 9.75
CA LYS A 84 -13.56 -22.06 8.32
C LYS A 84 -12.34 -21.80 7.39
N LEU A 85 -11.14 -21.79 7.93
CA LEU A 85 -9.89 -21.54 7.18
C LEU A 85 -9.98 -20.30 6.27
N LEU A 86 -10.52 -19.19 6.77
CA LEU A 86 -10.62 -17.96 6.00
C LEU A 86 -9.25 -17.35 5.77
N LEU A 87 -8.93 -17.02 4.52
CA LEU A 87 -7.70 -16.35 4.15
C LEU A 87 -7.71 -14.91 4.66
N LYS A 88 -6.69 -14.51 5.41
CA LYS A 88 -6.55 -13.16 5.96
C LYS A 88 -5.14 -12.62 5.75
N LEU A 89 -5.05 -11.34 5.40
CA LEU A 89 -3.81 -10.58 5.48
C LEU A 89 -3.54 -10.26 6.96
N VAL A 90 -2.51 -10.88 7.53
CA VAL A 90 -2.24 -10.83 8.97
C VAL A 90 -1.06 -9.93 9.35
N LYS A 91 -0.22 -9.57 8.37
CA LYS A 91 0.93 -8.70 8.58
C LYS A 91 1.35 -8.06 7.26
N ILE A 92 1.79 -6.82 7.34
CA ILE A 92 2.52 -6.13 6.27
C ILE A 92 3.92 -5.85 6.79
N VAL A 93 4.93 -6.15 5.99
CA VAL A 93 6.34 -5.83 6.27
C VAL A 93 6.84 -4.94 5.15
N ILE A 94 7.50 -3.84 5.50
CA ILE A 94 8.04 -2.90 4.53
C ILE A 94 9.53 -2.75 4.80
N HIS A 95 10.34 -3.10 3.80
CA HIS A 95 11.78 -2.94 3.82
C HIS A 95 12.15 -1.73 2.96
N ILE A 96 12.75 -0.73 3.58
CA ILE A 96 13.19 0.49 2.91
C ILE A 96 14.71 0.50 2.87
N LYS A 97 15.27 0.75 1.68
CA LYS A 97 16.70 0.95 1.45
C LYS A 97 16.90 2.27 0.74
N PHE A 98 17.89 3.02 1.16
CA PHE A 98 18.33 4.25 0.48
C PHE A 98 19.76 4.59 0.92
N ASN A 99 20.45 5.37 0.12
CA ASN A 99 21.78 5.88 0.45
C ASN A 99 21.65 7.30 1.00
N ILE A 100 22.46 7.61 2.01
CA ILE A 100 22.65 8.99 2.48
C ILE A 100 23.89 9.53 1.77
N ASP A 101 23.73 10.60 1.00
CA ASP A 101 24.77 11.08 0.09
C ASP A 101 25.79 12.04 0.76
N ASP A 102 25.49 12.52 1.96
CA ASP A 102 26.42 13.32 2.76
C ASP A 102 26.35 12.99 4.27
N ALA A 103 27.47 13.19 4.98
CA ALA A 103 27.57 12.92 6.40
C ALA A 103 26.66 13.82 7.28
N ALA A 104 26.42 15.08 6.84
CA ALA A 104 25.61 16.04 7.58
C ALA A 104 24.11 15.67 7.58
N SER A 105 23.66 14.85 6.63
CA SER A 105 22.29 14.36 6.52
C SER A 105 21.98 13.18 7.44
N LYS A 106 22.98 12.55 8.06
CA LYS A 106 22.83 11.29 8.81
C LYS A 106 21.89 11.40 10.00
N ASP A 107 22.11 12.39 10.85
CA ASP A 107 21.28 12.57 12.07
C ASP A 107 19.86 12.98 11.71
N LYS A 108 19.68 13.77 10.66
CA LYS A 108 18.36 14.16 10.13
C LYS A 108 17.60 12.95 9.55
N ALA A 109 18.31 12.05 8.87
CA ALA A 109 17.71 10.82 8.35
C ALA A 109 17.28 9.87 9.49
N GLU A 110 18.08 9.73 10.55
CA GLU A 110 17.69 8.97 11.75
C GLU A 110 16.48 9.58 12.45
N TYR A 111 16.42 10.91 12.57
CA TYR A 111 15.23 11.60 13.07
C TYR A 111 14.00 11.26 12.22
N CYS A 112 14.09 11.35 10.89
CA CYS A 112 12.98 10.99 10.00
C CYS A 112 12.53 9.53 10.18
N LYS A 113 13.45 8.58 10.33
CA LYS A 113 13.11 7.18 10.62
C LYS A 113 12.28 7.02 11.89
N SER A 114 12.53 7.83 12.90
CA SER A 114 11.84 7.74 14.19
C SER A 114 10.41 8.27 14.19
N ILE A 115 10.08 9.21 13.25
CA ILE A 115 8.80 9.94 13.33
C ILE A 115 7.86 9.74 12.15
N PHE A 116 8.37 9.29 10.98
CA PHE A 116 7.56 9.34 9.74
C PHE A 116 6.28 8.51 9.79
N GLN A 117 6.27 7.41 10.55
CA GLN A 117 5.08 6.56 10.69
C GLN A 117 3.91 7.31 11.33
N ASN A 118 4.17 8.24 12.25
CA ASN A 118 3.15 9.04 12.91
C ASN A 118 2.47 10.03 11.95
N HIS A 119 3.04 10.25 10.77
CA HIS A 119 2.52 11.15 9.75
C HIS A 119 1.87 10.44 8.56
N CYS A 120 1.84 9.11 8.56
CA CYS A 120 1.18 8.34 7.51
C CYS A 120 -0.29 8.10 7.85
N PRO A 121 -1.24 8.70 7.11
CA PRO A 121 -2.67 8.56 7.41
C PRO A 121 -3.18 7.12 7.29
N LEU A 122 -2.58 6.29 6.43
CA LEU A 122 -3.01 4.89 6.27
C LEU A 122 -2.45 3.98 7.37
N SER A 123 -1.21 4.20 7.80
CA SER A 123 -0.55 3.36 8.81
C SER A 123 -1.36 3.35 10.11
N ASP A 124 -1.70 4.51 10.65
CA ASP A 124 -2.50 4.65 11.86
C ASP A 124 -3.91 4.08 11.69
N SER A 125 -4.58 4.42 10.58
CA SER A 125 -5.93 3.93 10.27
C SER A 125 -6.00 2.40 10.16
N ILE A 126 -5.00 1.78 9.53
CA ILE A 126 -4.95 0.31 9.41
C ILE A 126 -4.72 -0.35 10.76
N MET A 127 -3.84 0.21 11.60
CA MET A 127 -3.53 -0.33 12.93
C MET A 127 -4.74 -0.28 13.88
N HIS A 128 -5.59 0.73 13.76
CA HIS A 128 -6.79 0.90 14.59
C HIS A 128 -8.07 0.34 13.95
N GLY A 129 -8.00 -0.07 12.68
CA GLY A 129 -9.14 -0.53 11.90
C GLY A 129 -9.92 0.62 11.27
N ILE A 130 -10.39 0.39 10.05
CA ILE A 130 -11.24 1.33 9.30
C ILE A 130 -12.62 0.70 9.20
N PRO A 131 -13.68 1.33 9.74
CA PRO A 131 -15.04 0.82 9.57
C PRO A 131 -15.43 0.74 8.10
N ILE A 132 -16.06 -0.35 7.71
CA ILE A 132 -16.61 -0.55 6.36
C ILE A 132 -18.12 -0.61 6.48
N GLU A 133 -18.80 0.30 5.80
CA GLU A 133 -20.24 0.27 5.64
C GLU A 133 -20.57 -0.23 4.23
N LEU A 134 -21.44 -1.23 4.14
CA LEU A 134 -21.84 -1.83 2.87
C LEU A 134 -23.32 -1.51 2.59
N GLN A 135 -23.59 -0.87 1.45
CA GLN A 135 -24.94 -0.61 0.95
C GLN A 135 -25.09 -1.32 -0.38
N ILE A 136 -26.06 -2.25 -0.45
CA ILE A 136 -26.37 -3.02 -1.66
C ILE A 136 -27.77 -2.64 -2.09
N ASN A 137 -27.89 -2.12 -3.33
CA ASN A 137 -29.15 -1.77 -3.96
C ASN A 137 -29.31 -2.69 -5.19
N GLU A 138 -30.46 -3.37 -5.26
CA GLU A 138 -30.84 -4.21 -6.42
C GLU A 138 -31.58 -3.38 -7.49
#